data_e583f9ba94c957de46de312c73924a05
#
_entry.id   e583f9ba94c957de46de312c73924a05
#
_cell.length_a   1.000
_cell.length_b   1.000
_cell.length_c   1.000
_cell.angle_alpha   90.00
_cell.angle_beta   90.00
_cell.angle_gamma   90.00
#
_symmetry.space_group_name_H-M   'P 1'
#
loop_
_entity.id
_entity.type
_entity.pdbx_description
1 polymer ?
#
loop_
_entity_poly.entity_id
_entity_poly.type
_entity_poly.pdbx_seq_one_letter_code
_entity_poly.pdbx_strand_id
1 'polypeptide(L)'
;MLQAIIGALIGAGLFFVLADIYAIPYYNTSKAVESLSKQQKEKTSGLDVWLKGLAAWLSKRLKLNDFKKAQLEADLKTAQMDISPEMFKANAIVKALLIGVFAIPMLFIFPMLSPLVLFLAVFLYNREVKSVSRRIKEKRSLIEYELPRLVFTIDKTLKHNRDVLYMLESYAENAGAEMKHELNITAADMRSGNYEAAITRLEARVGSSMMSDVCRGLIGILRGDDTAMYWASLSIKFNDIQRQQLRLQAGKVPRKVKRLSMCLLLCFMLIYIVVILAQIMSSLNVLFG
;
A
#
# COMPACT_ATOMS: atom_id res chain seq x y z
N MET A 1 -42.58 4.68 -1.52
CA MET A 1 -41.85 4.16 -0.35
C MET A 1 -40.75 3.16 -0.76
N LEU A 2 -41.08 2.05 -1.45
CA LEU A 2 -40.10 1.03 -1.86
C LEU A 2 -38.96 1.58 -2.74
N GLN A 3 -39.26 2.45 -3.71
CA GLN A 3 -38.29 3.08 -4.58
C GLN A 3 -37.30 4.02 -3.81
N ALA A 4 -37.79 4.70 -2.77
CA ALA A 4 -36.93 5.56 -1.94
C ALA A 4 -35.94 4.74 -1.09
N ILE A 5 -36.35 3.58 -0.56
CA ILE A 5 -35.50 2.67 0.19
C ILE A 5 -34.44 2.05 -0.72
N ILE A 6 -34.80 1.63 -1.92
CA ILE A 6 -33.87 1.10 -2.92
C ILE A 6 -32.86 2.18 -3.34
N GLY A 7 -33.32 3.42 -3.59
CA GLY A 7 -32.45 4.55 -3.90
C GLY A 7 -31.45 4.87 -2.78
N ALA A 8 -31.90 4.85 -1.52
CA ALA A 8 -31.05 5.06 -0.36
C ALA A 8 -30.00 3.95 -0.18
N LEU A 9 -30.35 2.69 -0.40
CA LEU A 9 -29.43 1.54 -0.36
C LEU A 9 -28.37 1.61 -1.47
N ILE A 10 -28.76 1.96 -2.68
CA ILE A 10 -27.84 2.14 -3.80
C ILE A 10 -26.92 3.33 -3.55
N GLY A 11 -27.45 4.45 -3.03
CA GLY A 11 -26.67 5.63 -2.67
C GLY A 11 -25.63 5.34 -1.56
N ALA A 12 -26.03 4.60 -0.52
CA ALA A 12 -25.13 4.18 0.54
C ALA A 12 -24.05 3.21 0.01
N GLY A 13 -24.41 2.24 -0.83
CA GLY A 13 -23.46 1.32 -1.45
C GLY A 13 -22.43 2.04 -2.33
N LEU A 14 -22.86 2.98 -3.16
CA LEU A 14 -21.99 3.82 -4.00
C LEU A 14 -21.09 4.73 -3.14
N PHE A 15 -21.62 5.28 -2.06
CA PHE A 15 -20.86 6.09 -1.11
C PHE A 15 -19.72 5.28 -0.47
N PHE A 16 -20.00 4.04 0.01
CA PHE A 16 -18.96 3.20 0.61
C PHE A 16 -17.89 2.79 -0.41
N VAL A 17 -18.26 2.49 -1.64
CA VAL A 17 -17.30 2.17 -2.72
C VAL A 17 -16.44 3.38 -3.06
N LEU A 18 -17.04 4.55 -3.20
CA LEU A 18 -16.30 5.79 -3.47
C LEU A 18 -15.40 6.19 -2.29
N ALA A 19 -15.88 6.05 -1.06
CA ALA A 19 -15.08 6.33 0.14
C ALA A 19 -13.85 5.42 0.24
N ASP A 20 -13.95 4.15 -0.15
CA ASP A 20 -12.82 3.22 -0.19
C ASP A 20 -11.85 3.53 -1.35
N ILE A 21 -12.35 3.91 -2.53
CA ILE A 21 -11.54 4.32 -3.68
C ILE A 21 -10.74 5.58 -3.38
N TYR A 22 -11.36 6.57 -2.73
CA TYR A 22 -10.72 7.84 -2.38
C TYR A 22 -9.94 7.79 -1.06
N ALA A 23 -9.92 6.64 -0.38
CA ALA A 23 -9.29 6.45 0.93
C ALA A 23 -9.68 7.58 1.92
N ILE A 24 -10.98 7.91 1.96
CA ILE A 24 -11.50 8.90 2.90
C ILE A 24 -11.55 8.23 4.28
N PRO A 25 -10.82 8.74 5.29
CA PRO A 25 -10.80 8.13 6.62
C PRO A 25 -12.09 8.49 7.36
N TYR A 26 -13.18 7.79 7.11
CA TYR A 26 -14.45 8.06 7.78
C TYR A 26 -14.66 7.27 9.07
N TYR A 27 -13.74 6.37 9.44
CA TYR A 27 -13.91 5.54 10.65
C TYR A 27 -12.66 5.28 11.51
N ASN A 28 -11.51 5.91 11.25
CA ASN A 28 -10.23 5.47 11.85
C ASN A 28 -9.45 6.53 12.65
N THR A 29 -10.07 7.58 13.14
CA THR A 29 -9.34 8.55 14.01
C THR A 29 -9.08 8.04 15.42
N SER A 30 -9.85 7.07 15.92
CA SER A 30 -9.61 6.46 17.24
C SER A 30 -8.79 5.16 17.20
N LYS A 31 -8.69 4.47 16.06
CA LYS A 31 -7.94 3.21 15.92
C LYS A 31 -6.49 3.36 15.48
N ALA A 32 -6.08 4.52 14.99
CA ALA A 32 -4.69 4.76 14.62
C ALA A 32 -3.73 4.75 15.83
N VAL A 33 -4.22 5.04 17.02
CA VAL A 33 -3.44 4.98 18.27
C VAL A 33 -3.42 3.56 18.87
N GLU A 34 -4.46 2.76 18.64
CA GLU A 34 -4.57 1.39 19.18
C GLU A 34 -3.86 0.35 18.30
N SER A 35 -3.64 0.64 17.01
CA SER A 35 -2.93 -0.25 16.07
C SER A 35 -1.41 -0.25 16.27
N LEU A 36 -0.86 0.68 17.03
CA LEU A 36 0.56 0.68 17.41
C LEU A 36 0.90 -0.33 18.52
N SER A 37 -0.09 -0.94 19.18
CA SER A 37 0.14 -1.82 20.32
C SER A 37 -0.41 -3.24 20.19
N LYS A 38 -1.10 -3.59 19.13
CA LYS A 38 -1.61 -4.94 18.90
C LYS A 38 -1.21 -5.46 17.53
N GLN A 39 -0.28 -6.42 17.51
CA GLN A 39 -0.21 -7.42 16.45
C GLN A 39 -1.64 -7.80 16.07
N GLN A 40 -2.01 -7.50 14.84
CA GLN A 40 -3.33 -7.72 14.29
C GLN A 40 -3.62 -9.24 14.30
N LYS A 41 -4.24 -9.72 15.38
CA LYS A 41 -5.03 -10.95 15.30
C LYS A 41 -6.13 -10.64 14.27
N GLU A 42 -5.93 -11.12 13.04
CA GLU A 42 -6.98 -11.16 12.03
C GLU A 42 -8.20 -11.81 12.68
N LYS A 43 -9.25 -11.03 12.89
CA LYS A 43 -10.58 -11.59 13.13
C LYS A 43 -10.95 -12.32 11.84
N THR A 44 -10.65 -13.59 11.78
CA THR A 44 -11.09 -14.47 10.71
C THR A 44 -12.61 -14.56 10.80
N SER A 45 -13.29 -13.80 9.98
CA SER A 45 -14.72 -13.98 9.72
C SER A 45 -14.92 -15.39 9.16
N GLY A 46 -16.01 -16.06 9.52
CA GLY A 46 -16.33 -17.39 8.97
C GLY A 46 -16.32 -17.40 7.43
N LEU A 47 -16.66 -16.27 6.79
CA LEU A 47 -16.54 -16.07 5.34
C LEU A 47 -15.08 -16.14 4.86
N ASP A 48 -14.11 -15.59 5.60
CA ASP A 48 -12.70 -15.65 5.23
C ASP A 48 -12.14 -17.07 5.28
N VAL A 49 -12.59 -17.88 6.23
CA VAL A 49 -12.20 -19.30 6.33
C VAL A 49 -12.74 -20.08 5.14
N TRP A 50 -14.00 -19.85 4.76
CA TRP A 50 -14.63 -20.49 3.61
C TRP A 50 -13.95 -20.07 2.28
N LEU A 51 -13.67 -18.77 2.12
CA LEU A 51 -12.94 -18.24 0.96
C LEU A 51 -11.53 -18.80 0.86
N LYS A 52 -10.80 -18.93 1.98
CA LYS A 52 -9.48 -19.57 2.03
C LYS A 52 -9.56 -21.04 1.64
N GLY A 53 -10.65 -21.75 2.01
CA GLY A 53 -10.89 -23.14 1.61
C GLY A 53 -11.11 -23.29 0.09
N LEU A 54 -11.92 -22.40 -0.52
CA LEU A 54 -12.11 -22.35 -1.97
C LEU A 54 -10.82 -21.99 -2.71
N ALA A 55 -10.06 -21.03 -2.18
CA ALA A 55 -8.77 -20.65 -2.74
C ALA A 55 -7.76 -21.80 -2.68
N ALA A 56 -7.73 -22.57 -1.60
CA ALA A 56 -6.87 -23.75 -1.45
C ALA A 56 -7.24 -24.87 -2.42
N TRP A 57 -8.53 -25.05 -2.70
CA TRP A 57 -8.99 -26.01 -3.71
C TRP A 57 -8.60 -25.54 -5.13
N LEU A 58 -8.80 -24.25 -5.43
CA LEU A 58 -8.47 -23.65 -6.72
C LEU A 58 -6.97 -23.60 -6.97
N SER A 59 -6.14 -23.36 -5.94
CA SER A 59 -4.68 -23.29 -6.05
C SER A 59 -4.08 -24.61 -6.57
N LYS A 60 -4.67 -25.77 -6.22
CA LYS A 60 -4.25 -27.09 -6.70
C LYS A 60 -4.49 -27.29 -8.20
N ARG A 61 -5.41 -26.55 -8.80
CA ARG A 61 -5.75 -26.65 -10.24
C ARG A 61 -5.11 -25.55 -11.10
N LEU A 62 -4.59 -24.49 -10.48
CA LEU A 62 -3.91 -23.40 -11.18
C LEU A 62 -2.50 -23.83 -11.58
N LYS A 63 -2.30 -24.10 -12.84
CA LYS A 63 -0.96 -24.25 -13.42
C LYS A 63 -0.41 -22.87 -13.76
N LEU A 64 0.58 -22.41 -13.01
CA LEU A 64 1.34 -21.19 -13.30
C LEU A 64 2.51 -21.53 -14.19
N ASN A 65 2.85 -20.64 -15.12
CA ASN A 65 4.10 -20.72 -15.85
C ASN A 65 5.27 -20.57 -14.87
N ASP A 66 6.27 -21.44 -14.94
CA ASP A 66 7.39 -21.53 -13.99
C ASP A 66 8.13 -20.21 -13.82
N PHE A 67 8.29 -19.44 -14.89
CA PHE A 67 8.89 -18.10 -14.82
C PHE A 67 8.07 -17.13 -13.98
N LYS A 68 6.74 -17.07 -14.21
CA LYS A 68 5.83 -16.19 -13.42
C LYS A 68 5.69 -16.66 -11.99
N LYS A 69 5.82 -17.95 -11.72
CA LYS A 69 5.82 -18.52 -10.38
C LYS A 69 7.05 -18.09 -9.61
N ALA A 70 8.26 -18.27 -10.19
CA ALA A 70 9.52 -17.86 -9.57
C ALA A 70 9.57 -16.35 -9.29
N GLN A 71 9.12 -15.53 -10.25
CA GLN A 71 9.05 -14.07 -10.07
C GLN A 71 8.10 -13.68 -8.93
N LEU A 72 6.89 -14.26 -8.90
CA LEU A 72 5.91 -13.96 -7.85
C LEU A 72 6.37 -14.47 -6.48
N GLU A 73 7.09 -15.59 -6.41
CA GLU A 73 7.68 -16.10 -5.18
C GLU A 73 8.76 -15.15 -4.63
N ALA A 74 9.63 -14.63 -5.50
CA ALA A 74 10.60 -13.61 -5.11
C ALA A 74 9.92 -12.33 -4.60
N ASP A 75 8.87 -11.87 -5.30
CA ASP A 75 8.09 -10.70 -4.91
C ASP A 75 7.38 -10.91 -3.55
N LEU A 76 6.79 -12.09 -3.32
CA LEU A 76 6.12 -12.43 -2.06
C LEU A 76 7.11 -12.52 -0.88
N LYS A 77 8.29 -13.10 -1.09
CA LYS A 77 9.37 -13.10 -0.10
C LYS A 77 9.82 -11.68 0.25
N THR A 78 9.99 -10.82 -0.76
CA THR A 78 10.35 -9.41 -0.55
C THR A 78 9.26 -8.64 0.19
N ALA A 79 7.99 -8.97 -0.07
CA ALA A 79 6.82 -8.42 0.62
C ALA A 79 6.60 -9.02 2.03
N GLN A 80 7.44 -9.97 2.48
CA GLN A 80 7.28 -10.70 3.76
C GLN A 80 5.91 -11.38 3.89
N MET A 81 5.42 -11.93 2.79
CA MET A 81 4.16 -12.68 2.75
C MET A 81 4.45 -14.18 2.66
N ASP A 82 4.20 -14.92 3.74
CA ASP A 82 4.35 -16.38 3.80
C ASP A 82 3.17 -17.09 3.12
N ILE A 83 2.94 -16.79 1.86
CA ILE A 83 1.85 -17.37 1.06
C ILE A 83 2.45 -17.89 -0.24
N SER A 84 2.04 -19.11 -0.68
CA SER A 84 2.49 -19.64 -1.96
C SER A 84 1.93 -18.83 -3.14
N PRO A 85 2.69 -18.69 -4.25
CA PRO A 85 2.27 -17.95 -5.45
C PRO A 85 0.91 -18.40 -6.00
N GLU A 86 0.65 -19.70 -5.95
CA GLU A 86 -0.60 -20.29 -6.41
C GLU A 86 -1.77 -19.88 -5.51
N MET A 87 -1.55 -19.90 -4.19
CA MET A 87 -2.58 -19.51 -3.21
C MET A 87 -2.90 -18.02 -3.27
N PHE A 88 -1.88 -17.18 -3.50
CA PHE A 88 -2.07 -15.73 -3.70
C PHE A 88 -2.96 -15.45 -4.91
N LYS A 89 -2.67 -16.06 -6.07
CA LYS A 89 -3.50 -15.89 -7.27
C LYS A 89 -4.89 -16.50 -7.11
N ALA A 90 -5.00 -17.66 -6.47
CA ALA A 90 -6.28 -18.29 -6.17
C ALA A 90 -7.15 -17.38 -5.30
N ASN A 91 -6.60 -16.74 -4.27
CA ASN A 91 -7.30 -15.76 -3.44
C ASN A 91 -7.80 -14.56 -4.25
N ALA A 92 -6.99 -14.01 -5.15
CA ALA A 92 -7.38 -12.89 -6.01
C ALA A 92 -8.54 -13.29 -6.95
N ILE A 93 -8.51 -14.49 -7.52
CA ILE A 93 -9.56 -15.02 -8.40
C ILE A 93 -10.84 -15.28 -7.60
N VAL A 94 -10.75 -15.90 -6.42
CA VAL A 94 -11.92 -16.22 -5.58
C VAL A 94 -12.63 -14.96 -5.12
N LYS A 95 -11.89 -13.93 -4.69
CA LYS A 95 -12.47 -12.62 -4.34
C LYS A 95 -13.17 -11.96 -5.52
N ALA A 96 -12.56 -11.99 -6.72
CA ALA A 96 -13.16 -11.45 -7.93
C ALA A 96 -14.40 -12.24 -8.37
N LEU A 97 -14.37 -13.56 -8.28
CA LEU A 97 -15.48 -14.46 -8.59
C LEU A 97 -16.67 -14.24 -7.66
N LEU A 98 -16.42 -14.05 -6.37
CA LEU A 98 -17.47 -13.77 -5.39
C LEU A 98 -18.27 -12.53 -5.77
N ILE A 99 -17.58 -11.47 -6.21
CA ILE A 99 -18.25 -10.24 -6.67
C ILE A 99 -18.91 -10.47 -8.03
N GLY A 100 -18.27 -11.23 -8.93
CA GLY A 100 -18.84 -11.62 -10.21
C GLY A 100 -20.13 -12.43 -10.10
N VAL A 101 -20.27 -13.28 -9.08
CA VAL A 101 -21.51 -14.06 -8.81
C VAL A 101 -22.66 -13.12 -8.47
N PHE A 102 -22.42 -12.00 -7.80
CA PHE A 102 -23.46 -10.99 -7.57
C PHE A 102 -23.94 -10.29 -8.85
N ALA A 103 -23.17 -10.34 -9.93
CA ALA A 103 -23.60 -9.80 -11.22
C ALA A 103 -24.73 -10.61 -11.85
N ILE A 104 -24.85 -11.91 -11.55
CA ILE A 104 -25.86 -12.80 -12.14
C ILE A 104 -27.29 -12.38 -11.75
N PRO A 105 -27.68 -12.28 -10.45
CA PRO A 105 -28.99 -11.80 -10.08
C PRO A 105 -29.24 -10.34 -10.49
N MET A 106 -28.17 -9.51 -10.50
CA MET A 106 -28.25 -8.12 -10.92
C MET A 106 -28.63 -7.99 -12.41
N LEU A 107 -28.26 -8.96 -13.25
CA LEU A 107 -28.59 -9.02 -14.67
C LEU A 107 -30.09 -9.21 -14.89
N PHE A 108 -30.77 -9.93 -13.99
CA PHE A 108 -32.23 -10.14 -14.04
C PHE A 108 -33.04 -8.96 -13.49
N ILE A 109 -32.53 -8.27 -12.45
CA ILE A 109 -33.24 -7.19 -11.75
C ILE A 109 -32.96 -5.83 -12.42
N PHE A 110 -31.68 -5.57 -12.76
CA PHE A 110 -31.22 -4.31 -13.34
C PHE A 110 -30.17 -4.55 -14.42
N PRO A 111 -30.56 -4.88 -15.67
CA PRO A 111 -29.63 -5.23 -16.75
C PRO A 111 -28.62 -4.11 -17.08
N MET A 112 -29.01 -2.84 -16.91
CA MET A 112 -28.11 -1.71 -17.12
C MET A 112 -26.95 -1.60 -16.11
N LEU A 113 -27.09 -2.18 -14.92
CA LEU A 113 -26.07 -2.13 -13.87
C LEU A 113 -25.10 -3.32 -13.93
N SER A 114 -25.43 -4.38 -14.66
CA SER A 114 -24.61 -5.60 -14.74
C SER A 114 -23.20 -5.35 -15.32
N PRO A 115 -22.99 -4.54 -16.37
CA PRO A 115 -21.65 -4.27 -16.88
C PRO A 115 -20.77 -3.50 -15.85
N LEU A 116 -21.39 -2.68 -15.01
CA LEU A 116 -20.69 -1.97 -13.93
C LEU A 116 -20.15 -2.95 -12.87
N VAL A 117 -20.94 -3.96 -12.49
CA VAL A 117 -20.53 -4.98 -11.51
C VAL A 117 -19.40 -5.85 -12.07
N LEU A 118 -19.49 -6.24 -13.36
CA LEU A 118 -18.40 -6.96 -14.04
C LEU A 118 -17.11 -6.11 -14.10
N PHE A 119 -17.22 -4.84 -14.43
CA PHE A 119 -16.07 -3.92 -14.42
C PHE A 119 -15.46 -3.83 -13.02
N LEU A 120 -16.28 -3.76 -11.97
CA LEU A 120 -15.84 -3.72 -10.58
C LEU A 120 -15.10 -5.02 -10.20
N ALA A 121 -15.59 -6.18 -10.62
CA ALA A 121 -14.93 -7.47 -10.36
C ALA A 121 -13.53 -7.54 -10.99
N VAL A 122 -13.39 -7.11 -12.25
CA VAL A 122 -12.10 -7.03 -12.95
C VAL A 122 -11.18 -6.01 -12.30
N PHE A 123 -11.71 -4.87 -11.89
CA PHE A 123 -10.95 -3.83 -11.20
C PHE A 123 -10.38 -4.34 -9.87
N LEU A 124 -11.19 -5.05 -9.07
CA LEU A 124 -10.76 -5.63 -7.80
C LEU A 124 -9.73 -6.76 -7.99
N TYR A 125 -9.88 -7.58 -9.01
CA TYR A 125 -8.87 -8.55 -9.38
C TYR A 125 -7.50 -7.88 -9.67
N ASN A 126 -7.50 -6.86 -10.51
CA ASN A 126 -6.28 -6.11 -10.83
C ASN A 126 -5.69 -5.39 -9.60
N ARG A 127 -6.53 -4.89 -8.70
CA ARG A 127 -6.12 -4.26 -7.43
C ARG A 127 -5.44 -5.27 -6.51
N GLU A 128 -5.99 -6.48 -6.41
CA GLU A 128 -5.43 -7.54 -5.57
C GLU A 128 -4.09 -8.04 -6.12
N VAL A 129 -4.00 -8.31 -7.42
CA VAL A 129 -2.73 -8.73 -8.06
C VAL A 129 -1.63 -7.68 -7.89
N LYS A 130 -1.98 -6.39 -7.93
CA LYS A 130 -1.03 -5.28 -7.70
C LYS A 130 -0.71 -5.04 -6.22
N SER A 131 -1.37 -5.71 -5.29
CA SER A 131 -1.19 -5.48 -3.85
C SER A 131 0.22 -5.82 -3.37
N VAL A 132 0.84 -6.88 -3.91
CA VAL A 132 2.23 -7.27 -3.60
C VAL A 132 3.20 -6.16 -4.00
N SER A 133 3.13 -5.70 -5.25
CA SER A 133 3.98 -4.61 -5.73
C SER A 133 3.77 -3.31 -4.95
N ARG A 134 2.55 -3.08 -4.46
CA ARG A 134 2.25 -1.94 -3.57
C ARG A 134 2.94 -2.10 -2.23
N ARG A 135 2.84 -3.27 -1.58
CA ARG A 135 3.49 -3.54 -0.30
C ARG A 135 5.01 -3.42 -0.39
N ILE A 136 5.62 -3.94 -1.47
CA ILE A 136 7.07 -3.79 -1.72
C ILE A 136 7.44 -2.30 -1.82
N LYS A 137 6.65 -1.51 -2.55
CA LYS A 137 6.89 -0.06 -2.68
C LYS A 137 6.70 0.68 -1.36
N GLU A 138 5.68 0.34 -0.58
CA GLU A 138 5.43 0.92 0.74
C GLU A 138 6.58 0.60 1.70
N LYS A 139 7.00 -0.66 1.79
CA LYS A 139 8.16 -1.08 2.58
C LYS A 139 9.42 -0.33 2.18
N ARG A 140 9.72 -0.28 0.87
CA ARG A 140 10.85 0.47 0.34
C ARG A 140 10.77 1.95 0.71
N SER A 141 9.61 2.57 0.57
CA SER A 141 9.39 3.98 0.90
C SER A 141 9.59 4.27 2.38
N LEU A 142 9.19 3.35 3.28
CA LEU A 142 9.42 3.47 4.72
C LEU A 142 10.91 3.41 5.04
N ILE A 143 11.63 2.48 4.44
CA ILE A 143 13.10 2.37 4.60
C ILE A 143 13.78 3.62 4.05
N GLU A 144 13.45 4.07 2.83
CA GLU A 144 14.02 5.27 2.20
C GLU A 144 13.79 6.53 3.04
N TYR A 145 12.65 6.61 3.72
CA TYR A 145 12.34 7.74 4.61
C TYR A 145 13.30 7.83 5.80
N GLU A 146 13.81 6.70 6.29
CA GLU A 146 14.73 6.63 7.42
C GLU A 146 16.22 6.75 7.03
N LEU A 147 16.56 6.51 5.75
CA LEU A 147 17.95 6.55 5.29
C LEU A 147 18.72 7.85 5.61
N PRO A 148 18.12 9.05 5.50
CA PRO A 148 18.82 10.28 5.88
C PRO A 148 19.28 10.28 7.33
N ARG A 149 18.44 9.74 8.23
CA ARG A 149 18.77 9.61 9.65
C ARG A 149 19.87 8.57 9.88
N LEU A 150 19.81 7.43 9.19
CA LEU A 150 20.87 6.42 9.24
C LEU A 150 22.22 6.99 8.79
N VAL A 151 22.27 7.66 7.64
CA VAL A 151 23.46 8.27 7.08
C VAL A 151 24.05 9.31 8.03
N PHE A 152 23.20 10.16 8.60
CA PHE A 152 23.63 11.14 9.59
C PHE A 152 24.23 10.48 10.84
N THR A 153 23.65 9.38 11.32
CA THR A 153 24.16 8.63 12.46
C THR A 153 25.51 8.00 12.14
N ILE A 154 25.65 7.38 10.95
CA ILE A 154 26.91 6.78 10.50
C ILE A 154 28.01 7.85 10.38
N ASP A 155 27.73 9.00 9.74
CA ASP A 155 28.69 10.11 9.61
C ASP A 155 29.20 10.59 10.98
N LYS A 156 28.33 10.65 11.97
CA LYS A 156 28.69 11.01 13.34
C LYS A 156 29.52 9.95 14.04
N THR A 157 29.08 8.69 13.93
CA THR A 157 29.70 7.55 14.64
C THR A 157 31.06 7.22 14.05
N LEU A 158 31.23 7.37 12.73
CA LEU A 158 32.48 7.09 12.01
C LEU A 158 33.70 7.87 12.55
N LYS A 159 33.46 9.03 13.17
CA LYS A 159 34.50 9.84 13.80
C LYS A 159 35.10 9.21 15.08
N HIS A 160 34.33 8.31 15.71
CA HIS A 160 34.69 7.70 16.99
C HIS A 160 34.87 6.17 16.89
N ASN A 161 34.11 5.52 16.03
CA ASN A 161 34.13 4.08 15.85
C ASN A 161 33.93 3.74 14.37
N ARG A 162 34.77 2.84 13.84
CA ARG A 162 34.68 2.35 12.44
C ARG A 162 34.08 0.95 12.36
N ASP A 163 33.54 0.42 13.45
CA ASP A 163 32.87 -0.89 13.44
C ASP A 163 31.47 -0.79 12.82
N VAL A 164 31.34 -1.28 11.59
CA VAL A 164 30.11 -1.26 10.82
C VAL A 164 29.01 -2.08 11.50
N LEU A 165 29.36 -3.23 12.10
CA LEU A 165 28.36 -4.06 12.79
C LEU A 165 27.75 -3.32 13.98
N TYR A 166 28.60 -2.73 14.82
CA TYR A 166 28.16 -1.90 15.93
C TYR A 166 27.26 -0.72 15.49
N MET A 167 27.65 -0.03 14.41
CA MET A 167 26.84 1.09 13.88
C MET A 167 25.44 0.64 13.48
N LEU A 168 25.32 -0.48 12.76
CA LEU A 168 24.04 -0.99 12.30
C LEU A 168 23.15 -1.51 13.45
N GLU A 169 23.73 -2.20 14.42
CA GLU A 169 23.03 -2.71 15.60
C GLU A 169 22.53 -1.56 16.49
N SER A 170 23.39 -0.61 16.81
CA SER A 170 23.02 0.56 17.61
C SER A 170 21.92 1.39 16.94
N TYR A 171 21.96 1.54 15.62
CA TYR A 171 20.88 2.21 14.90
C TYR A 171 19.57 1.40 14.90
N ALA A 172 19.66 0.06 14.76
CA ALA A 172 18.52 -0.83 14.72
C ALA A 172 17.66 -0.77 16.00
N GLU A 173 18.24 -0.45 17.15
CA GLU A 173 17.50 -0.29 18.41
C GLU A 173 16.41 0.80 18.31
N ASN A 174 16.70 1.89 17.60
CA ASN A 174 15.86 3.08 17.46
C ASN A 174 15.23 3.22 16.05
N ALA A 175 15.40 2.22 15.18
CA ALA A 175 14.86 2.21 13.83
C ALA A 175 13.38 1.81 13.81
N GLY A 176 12.65 2.25 12.78
CA GLY A 176 11.30 1.79 12.50
C GLY A 176 11.25 0.29 12.15
N ALA A 177 10.09 -0.31 12.24
CA ALA A 177 9.91 -1.76 12.16
C ALA A 177 10.56 -2.40 10.92
N GLU A 178 10.37 -1.79 9.75
CA GLU A 178 10.87 -2.31 8.47
C GLU A 178 12.41 -2.19 8.37
N MET A 179 12.96 -1.05 8.76
CA MET A 179 14.41 -0.83 8.78
C MET A 179 15.07 -1.72 9.83
N LYS A 180 14.51 -1.79 11.04
CA LYS A 180 15.00 -2.65 12.13
C LYS A 180 15.08 -4.11 11.69
N HIS A 181 14.04 -4.62 11.02
CA HIS A 181 14.02 -5.99 10.53
C HIS A 181 15.15 -6.28 9.54
N GLU A 182 15.36 -5.39 8.55
CA GLU A 182 16.43 -5.56 7.56
C GLU A 182 17.84 -5.43 8.17
N LEU A 183 18.02 -4.51 9.11
CA LEU A 183 19.30 -4.34 9.79
C LEU A 183 19.63 -5.52 10.71
N ASN A 184 18.65 -6.07 11.42
CA ASN A 184 18.85 -7.24 12.27
C ASN A 184 19.24 -8.48 11.46
N ILE A 185 18.60 -8.71 10.30
CA ILE A 185 19.00 -9.79 9.38
C ILE A 185 20.45 -9.56 8.91
N THR A 186 20.78 -8.32 8.55
CA THR A 186 22.12 -7.99 8.05
C THR A 186 23.17 -8.16 9.14
N ALA A 187 22.90 -7.72 10.35
CA ALA A 187 23.78 -7.93 11.51
C ALA A 187 24.00 -9.42 11.82
N ALA A 188 22.94 -10.24 11.74
CA ALA A 188 23.04 -11.68 11.89
C ALA A 188 23.90 -12.31 10.76
N ASP A 189 23.70 -11.87 9.52
CA ASP A 189 24.50 -12.30 8.37
C ASP A 189 26.00 -11.90 8.55
N MET A 190 26.27 -10.70 9.06
CA MET A 190 27.65 -10.23 9.32
C MET A 190 28.34 -11.06 10.39
N ARG A 191 27.63 -11.42 11.47
CA ARG A 191 28.17 -12.30 12.53
C ARG A 191 28.53 -13.69 12.01
N SER A 192 27.94 -14.14 10.89
CA SER A 192 28.30 -15.43 10.27
C SER A 192 29.62 -15.39 9.46
N GLY A 193 30.24 -14.21 9.29
CA GLY A 193 31.63 -14.09 8.88
C GLY A 193 31.93 -13.27 7.61
N ASN A 194 31.01 -13.06 6.67
CA ASN A 194 31.28 -12.27 5.48
C ASN A 194 30.50 -10.96 5.45
N TYR A 195 31.13 -9.90 5.92
CA TYR A 195 30.56 -8.55 6.05
C TYR A 195 30.16 -7.95 4.70
N GLU A 196 31.01 -8.02 3.67
CA GLU A 196 30.69 -7.46 2.35
C GLU A 196 29.50 -8.19 1.71
N ALA A 197 29.47 -9.52 1.80
CA ALA A 197 28.34 -10.30 1.28
C ALA A 197 27.02 -10.01 2.03
N ALA A 198 27.10 -9.76 3.35
CA ALA A 198 25.92 -9.38 4.13
C ALA A 198 25.34 -8.04 3.67
N ILE A 199 26.21 -7.03 3.44
CA ILE A 199 25.79 -5.71 2.94
C ILE A 199 25.23 -5.82 1.51
N THR A 200 25.85 -6.62 0.64
CA THR A 200 25.34 -6.85 -0.72
C THR A 200 23.96 -7.52 -0.71
N ARG A 201 23.74 -8.46 0.22
CA ARG A 201 22.40 -9.06 0.41
C ARG A 201 21.38 -8.04 0.91
N LEU A 202 21.76 -7.12 1.82
CA LEU A 202 20.89 -6.02 2.25
C LEU A 202 20.48 -5.13 1.07
N GLU A 203 21.45 -4.75 0.23
CA GLU A 203 21.20 -3.97 -0.98
C GLU A 203 20.18 -4.67 -1.90
N ALA A 204 20.38 -5.96 -2.15
CA ALA A 204 19.48 -6.74 -2.99
C ALA A 204 18.07 -6.89 -2.40
N ARG A 205 17.94 -7.08 -1.07
CA ARG A 205 16.64 -7.20 -0.39
C ARG A 205 15.84 -5.91 -0.43
N VAL A 206 16.46 -4.77 -0.20
CA VAL A 206 15.78 -3.46 -0.20
C VAL A 206 15.54 -2.97 -1.63
N GLY A 207 16.48 -3.19 -2.55
CA GLY A 207 16.37 -2.86 -3.98
C GLY A 207 16.09 -1.38 -4.26
N SER A 208 16.72 -0.48 -3.49
CA SER A 208 16.60 0.98 -3.58
C SER A 208 17.93 1.61 -3.95
N SER A 209 17.91 2.59 -4.88
CA SER A 209 19.13 3.32 -5.26
C SER A 209 19.75 4.08 -4.08
N MET A 210 18.92 4.61 -3.18
CA MET A 210 19.42 5.28 -1.97
C MET A 210 20.12 4.28 -1.04
N MET A 211 19.57 3.06 -0.89
CA MET A 211 20.21 2.01 -0.10
C MET A 211 21.52 1.54 -0.76
N SER A 212 21.58 1.45 -2.09
CA SER A 212 22.80 1.12 -2.83
C SER A 212 23.94 2.11 -2.54
N ASP A 213 23.62 3.41 -2.49
CA ASP A 213 24.62 4.43 -2.09
C ASP A 213 25.12 4.20 -0.65
N VAL A 214 24.22 3.88 0.29
CA VAL A 214 24.60 3.58 1.68
C VAL A 214 25.47 2.31 1.75
N CYS A 215 25.06 1.24 1.08
CA CYS A 215 25.81 -0.03 1.06
C CYS A 215 27.22 0.15 0.47
N ARG A 216 27.36 0.95 -0.58
CA ARG A 216 28.66 1.29 -1.16
C ARG A 216 29.56 2.01 -0.15
N GLY A 217 29.03 2.98 0.60
CA GLY A 217 29.77 3.66 1.67
C GLY A 217 30.17 2.72 2.80
N LEU A 218 29.30 1.79 3.21
CA LEU A 218 29.59 0.78 4.25
C LEU A 218 30.70 -0.19 3.80
N ILE A 219 30.67 -0.63 2.55
CA ILE A 219 31.73 -1.48 1.98
C ILE A 219 33.06 -0.73 1.94
N GLY A 220 33.06 0.57 1.61
CA GLY A 220 34.27 1.40 1.67
C GLY A 220 34.89 1.46 3.09
N ILE A 221 34.03 1.58 4.14
CA ILE A 221 34.52 1.53 5.54
C ILE A 221 35.15 0.16 5.83
N LEU A 222 34.54 -0.94 5.41
CA LEU A 222 35.05 -2.29 5.63
C LEU A 222 36.41 -2.53 4.96
N ARG A 223 36.64 -1.90 3.82
CA ARG A 223 37.92 -1.95 3.08
C ARG A 223 39.00 -1.03 3.66
N GLY A 224 38.62 -0.18 4.62
CA GLY A 224 39.55 0.79 5.24
C GLY A 224 39.71 2.10 4.47
N ASP A 225 38.86 2.36 3.47
CA ASP A 225 38.90 3.58 2.69
C ASP A 225 38.58 4.82 3.55
N ASP A 226 39.12 5.98 3.17
CA ASP A 226 38.70 7.26 3.77
C ASP A 226 37.37 7.70 3.17
N THR A 227 36.29 7.31 3.83
CA THR A 227 34.92 7.56 3.39
C THR A 227 34.29 8.79 4.03
N ALA A 228 35.03 9.58 4.83
CA ALA A 228 34.46 10.73 5.56
C ALA A 228 33.78 11.74 4.62
N MET A 229 34.45 12.11 3.53
CA MET A 229 33.91 13.02 2.51
C MET A 229 32.70 12.43 1.79
N TYR A 230 32.71 11.12 1.55
CA TYR A 230 31.60 10.40 0.95
C TYR A 230 30.33 10.49 1.82
N TRP A 231 30.43 10.20 3.12
CA TRP A 231 29.31 10.24 4.05
C TRP A 231 28.76 11.65 4.25
N ALA A 232 29.65 12.66 4.32
CA ALA A 232 29.23 14.06 4.38
C ALA A 232 28.43 14.47 3.13
N SER A 233 28.91 14.13 1.93
CA SER A 233 28.21 14.42 0.68
C SER A 233 26.88 13.68 0.56
N LEU A 234 26.84 12.41 1.00
CA LEU A 234 25.63 11.60 1.01
C LEU A 234 24.57 12.16 1.97
N SER A 235 25.00 12.65 3.13
CA SER A 235 24.13 13.31 4.11
C SER A 235 23.46 14.55 3.52
N ILE A 236 24.21 15.40 2.81
CA ILE A 236 23.67 16.58 2.11
C ILE A 236 22.66 16.15 1.04
N LYS A 237 23.05 15.21 0.17
CA LYS A 237 22.19 14.68 -0.89
C LYS A 237 20.85 14.14 -0.35
N PHE A 238 20.89 13.36 0.73
CA PHE A 238 19.67 12.76 1.29
C PHE A 238 18.78 13.78 1.99
N ASN A 239 19.37 14.78 2.66
CA ASN A 239 18.60 15.89 3.22
C ASN A 239 17.89 16.69 2.13
N ASP A 240 18.51 16.93 1.00
CA ASP A 240 17.89 17.65 -0.12
C ASP A 240 16.75 16.85 -0.74
N ILE A 241 16.93 15.53 -0.92
CA ILE A 241 15.86 14.63 -1.38
C ILE A 241 14.68 14.66 -0.41
N GLN A 242 14.92 14.59 0.90
CA GLN A 242 13.87 14.65 1.92
C GLN A 242 13.10 15.98 1.88
N ARG A 243 13.80 17.11 1.79
CA ARG A 243 13.19 18.43 1.64
C ARG A 243 12.35 18.53 0.38
N GLN A 244 12.83 17.99 -0.75
CA GLN A 244 12.08 17.95 -2.00
C GLN A 244 10.81 17.09 -1.89
N GLN A 245 10.90 15.91 -1.25
CA GLN A 245 9.74 15.06 -1.01
C GLN A 245 8.69 15.74 -0.14
N LEU A 246 9.09 16.42 0.94
CA LEU A 246 8.18 17.19 1.79
C LEU A 246 7.50 18.32 1.03
N ARG A 247 8.21 19.06 0.17
CA ARG A 247 7.63 20.08 -0.71
C ARG A 247 6.60 19.49 -1.69
N LEU A 248 6.91 18.35 -2.28
CA LEU A 248 5.99 17.64 -3.18
C LEU A 248 4.74 17.12 -2.45
N GLN A 249 4.88 16.66 -1.21
CA GLN A 249 3.75 16.25 -0.37
C GLN A 249 2.88 17.43 0.03
N ALA A 250 3.48 18.52 0.46
CA ALA A 250 2.76 19.76 0.77
C ALA A 250 1.97 20.29 -0.44
N GLY A 251 2.52 20.22 -1.65
CA GLY A 251 1.83 20.58 -2.88
C GLY A 251 0.68 19.66 -3.30
N LYS A 252 0.57 18.45 -2.73
CA LYS A 252 -0.55 17.53 -3.00
C LYS A 252 -1.80 17.83 -2.18
N VAL A 253 -1.65 18.45 -1.00
CA VAL A 253 -2.77 18.76 -0.10
C VAL A 253 -3.78 19.72 -0.76
N PRO A 254 -3.38 20.86 -1.33
CA PRO A 254 -4.34 21.77 -1.97
C PRO A 254 -5.07 21.14 -3.16
N ARG A 255 -4.44 20.23 -3.90
CA ARG A 255 -5.10 19.50 -5.00
C ARG A 255 -6.19 18.54 -4.52
N LYS A 256 -6.01 17.89 -3.36
CA LYS A 256 -7.04 17.03 -2.76
C LYS A 256 -8.22 17.87 -2.27
N VAL A 257 -7.95 18.98 -1.60
CA VAL A 257 -8.98 19.91 -1.11
C VAL A 257 -9.78 20.49 -2.28
N LYS A 258 -9.12 20.94 -3.35
CA LYS A 258 -9.78 21.45 -4.54
C LYS A 258 -10.72 20.42 -5.20
N ARG A 259 -10.33 19.14 -5.28
CA ARG A 259 -11.18 18.07 -5.81
C ARG A 259 -12.42 17.82 -4.95
N LEU A 260 -12.25 17.79 -3.62
CA LEU A 260 -13.36 17.63 -2.66
C LEU A 260 -14.33 18.81 -2.75
N SER A 261 -13.82 20.04 -2.79
CA SER A 261 -14.63 21.26 -2.95
C SER A 261 -15.40 21.25 -4.26
N MET A 262 -14.79 20.82 -5.36
CA MET A 262 -15.44 20.73 -6.67
C MET A 262 -16.53 19.64 -6.69
N CYS A 263 -16.31 18.50 -6.02
CA CYS A 263 -17.33 17.46 -5.87
C CYS A 263 -18.53 17.95 -5.04
N LEU A 264 -18.27 18.67 -3.96
CA LEU A 264 -19.31 19.24 -3.10
C LEU A 264 -20.15 20.30 -3.87
N LEU A 265 -19.50 21.14 -4.67
CA LEU A 265 -20.18 22.12 -5.52
C LEU A 265 -21.07 21.44 -6.57
N LEU A 266 -20.60 20.34 -7.18
CA LEU A 266 -21.38 19.53 -8.10
C LEU A 266 -22.62 18.91 -7.43
N CYS A 267 -22.49 18.42 -6.19
CA CYS A 267 -23.63 17.90 -5.42
C CYS A 267 -24.66 18.99 -5.14
N PHE A 268 -24.25 20.20 -4.77
CA PHE A 268 -25.18 21.32 -4.56
C PHE A 268 -25.90 21.69 -5.85
N MET A 269 -25.18 21.73 -6.98
CA MET A 269 -25.77 22.02 -8.29
C MET A 269 -26.83 20.98 -8.67
N LEU A 270 -26.55 19.68 -8.44
CA LEU A 270 -27.53 18.63 -8.70
C LEU A 270 -28.79 18.75 -7.84
N ILE A 271 -28.64 19.04 -6.54
CA ILE A 271 -29.79 19.24 -5.64
C ILE A 271 -30.63 20.42 -6.14
N TYR A 272 -30.00 21.52 -6.55
CA TYR A 272 -30.70 22.69 -7.05
C TYR A 272 -31.48 22.40 -8.32
N ILE A 273 -30.90 21.64 -9.27
CA ILE A 273 -31.58 21.21 -10.50
C ILE A 273 -32.81 20.34 -10.17
N VAL A 274 -32.68 19.40 -9.23
CA VAL A 274 -33.79 18.52 -8.83
C VAL A 274 -34.94 19.33 -8.22
N VAL A 275 -34.64 20.32 -7.39
CA VAL A 275 -35.66 21.20 -6.77
C VAL A 275 -36.38 22.02 -7.84
N ILE A 276 -35.66 22.58 -8.80
CA ILE A 276 -36.26 23.35 -9.91
C ILE A 276 -37.18 22.45 -10.74
N LEU A 277 -36.72 21.25 -11.11
CA LEU A 277 -37.54 20.31 -11.89
C LEU A 277 -38.81 19.89 -11.13
N ALA A 278 -38.71 19.62 -9.83
CA ALA A 278 -39.86 19.31 -8.99
C ALA A 278 -40.86 20.48 -8.93
N GLN A 279 -40.38 21.71 -8.87
CA GLN A 279 -41.20 22.91 -8.83
C GLN A 279 -41.90 23.17 -10.16
N ILE A 280 -41.20 22.95 -11.27
CA ILE A 280 -41.80 23.03 -12.62
C ILE A 280 -42.88 21.99 -12.80
N MET A 281 -42.65 20.73 -12.41
CA MET A 281 -43.66 19.67 -12.49
C MET A 281 -44.87 19.95 -11.60
N SER A 282 -44.68 20.48 -10.40
CA SER A 282 -45.73 20.90 -9.51
C SER A 282 -46.58 22.04 -10.12
N SER A 283 -45.94 23.03 -10.73
CA SER A 283 -46.64 24.15 -11.40
C SER A 283 -47.42 23.70 -12.65
N LEU A 284 -46.92 22.74 -13.40
CA LEU A 284 -47.61 22.16 -14.54
C LEU A 284 -48.85 21.38 -14.11
N ASN A 285 -48.79 20.61 -13.02
CA ASN A 285 -49.96 19.90 -12.48
C ASN A 285 -51.08 20.84 -12.01
N VAL A 286 -50.73 22.03 -11.52
CA VAL A 286 -51.71 23.05 -11.12
C VAL A 286 -52.34 23.75 -12.33
N LEU A 287 -51.64 23.82 -13.48
CA LEU A 287 -52.11 24.45 -14.68
C LEU A 287 -52.97 23.53 -15.58
N PHE A 288 -52.78 22.23 -15.52
CA PHE A 288 -53.45 21.24 -16.36
C PHE A 288 -54.33 20.26 -15.60
N GLY A 289 -54.44 20.33 -14.27
CA GLY A 289 -55.39 19.61 -13.42
C GLY A 289 -56.41 20.53 -12.84
#